data_51d25c4841da60514eb5923e67c2ba4f
#
_entry.id   51d25c4841da60514eb5923e67c2ba4f
#
_cell.length_a   1.000
_cell.length_b   1.000
_cell.length_c   1.000
_cell.angle_alpha   90.00
_cell.angle_beta   90.00
_cell.angle_gamma   90.00
#
_symmetry.space_group_name_H-M   'P 1'
#
loop_
_entity.id
_entity.type
_entity.pdbx_description
1 polymer ?
#
loop_
_entity_poly.entity_id
_entity_poly.type
_entity_poly.pdbx_seq_one_letter_code
_entity_poly.pdbx_strand_id
1 'polypeptide(L)'
;MHKLLASTVALASLLCAGAAVAQGNYEIQVYGADTVAPKNLMVELHSNYTPEGQRNTIDRVYPTNHQEHETLELTEGLTSWSEVGFYVFTSEQNGHGMQWVGDHIRPRVRAPDSWHLPVGLSLSTEIGYQRAVYSPDTWTWEIRPIVDKTLGRWYFAVNPALERTWHGPDVNQGLGFAPGAKVSYDFTKKVSGGVEYYADYCSLTHPCALHDQQQQIFAVTDLNVSPKWEINIGVGVGPTAGTDHLIVKGILGRRFDWGHHSAVE
;
A
#
# COMPACT_ATOMS: atom_id res chain seq x y z
N MET A 1 -6.88 2.95 62.48
CA MET A 1 -5.77 2.67 61.53
C MET A 1 -6.27 1.83 60.36
N HIS A 2 -6.99 2.43 59.39
CA HIS A 2 -7.37 1.79 58.13
C HIS A 2 -7.77 2.89 57.14
N LYS A 3 -6.80 3.53 56.55
CA LYS A 3 -6.96 4.38 55.34
C LYS A 3 -5.55 4.67 54.79
N LEU A 4 -5.00 3.79 53.95
CA LEU A 4 -3.80 4.05 53.11
C LEU A 4 -3.48 2.78 52.31
N LEU A 5 -4.35 2.39 51.39
CA LEU A 5 -4.06 1.31 50.40
C LEU A 5 -5.07 1.40 49.21
N ALA A 6 -5.19 2.56 48.60
CA ALA A 6 -6.05 2.72 47.40
C ALA A 6 -5.56 3.82 46.45
N SER A 7 -4.26 3.94 46.24
CA SER A 7 -3.77 5.00 45.33
C SER A 7 -2.50 4.61 44.55
N THR A 8 -2.32 3.35 44.21
CA THR A 8 -1.09 2.94 43.46
C THR A 8 -1.36 1.98 42.29
N VAL A 9 -2.57 1.88 41.78
CA VAL A 9 -2.89 1.01 40.60
C VAL A 9 -3.30 1.81 39.36
N ALA A 10 -3.37 3.13 39.42
CA ALA A 10 -3.89 3.96 38.30
C ALA A 10 -2.81 4.67 37.47
N LEU A 11 -1.55 4.21 37.48
CA LEU A 11 -0.47 4.93 36.75
C LEU A 11 0.42 3.99 35.89
N ALA A 12 -0.07 2.85 35.47
CA ALA A 12 0.71 1.90 34.65
C ALA A 12 0.05 1.61 33.27
N SER A 13 -0.93 2.41 32.84
CA SER A 13 -1.64 2.17 31.57
C SER A 13 -1.44 3.26 30.52
N LEU A 14 -0.42 4.08 30.64
CA LEU A 14 -0.11 5.10 29.64
C LEU A 14 1.33 4.91 29.18
N LEU A 15 1.62 4.02 28.27
CA LEU A 15 2.82 4.05 27.40
C LEU A 15 2.86 2.75 26.56
N CYS A 16 1.84 2.53 25.73
CA CYS A 16 1.97 1.75 24.51
C CYS A 16 1.15 2.49 23.43
N ALA A 17 1.58 3.69 23.08
CA ALA A 17 1.27 4.22 21.77
C ALA A 17 2.14 3.39 20.82
N GLY A 18 1.58 2.32 20.26
CA GLY A 18 2.21 1.62 19.15
C GLY A 18 2.49 2.64 18.06
N ALA A 19 3.72 2.72 17.59
CA ALA A 19 4.05 3.55 16.45
C ALA A 19 3.19 3.07 15.28
N ALA A 20 2.28 3.91 14.81
CA ALA A 20 1.60 3.69 13.55
C ALA A 20 2.68 3.67 12.46
N VAL A 21 2.90 2.51 11.85
CA VAL A 21 3.91 2.34 10.80
C VAL A 21 3.39 3.05 9.56
N ALA A 22 4.05 4.12 9.16
CA ALA A 22 3.67 4.95 8.00
C ALA A 22 3.96 4.26 6.65
N GLN A 23 4.01 2.94 6.59
CA GLN A 23 4.28 2.18 5.36
C GLN A 23 3.16 2.35 4.33
N GLY A 24 1.92 2.56 4.77
CA GLY A 24 0.75 2.65 3.89
C GLY A 24 0.67 3.88 2.98
N ASN A 25 1.48 4.93 3.19
CA ASN A 25 1.33 6.18 2.42
C ASN A 25 2.17 6.24 1.13
N TYR A 26 3.07 5.28 0.90
CA TYR A 26 3.93 5.25 -0.31
C TYR A 26 3.27 4.50 -1.46
N GLU A 27 2.46 3.51 -1.16
CA GLU A 27 1.83 2.64 -2.15
C GLU A 27 0.36 2.38 -1.78
N ILE A 28 -0.51 3.36 -2.10
CA ILE A 28 -1.94 3.26 -1.82
C ILE A 28 -2.64 2.71 -3.06
N GLN A 29 -2.59 1.37 -3.23
CA GLN A 29 -3.18 0.67 -4.37
C GLN A 29 -3.78 -0.68 -3.95
N VAL A 30 -4.96 -1.00 -4.46
CA VAL A 30 -5.52 -2.37 -4.43
C VAL A 30 -5.25 -3.02 -5.77
N TYR A 31 -4.42 -4.05 -5.77
CA TYR A 31 -4.01 -4.75 -6.98
C TYR A 31 -5.08 -5.69 -7.52
N GLY A 32 -5.21 -5.72 -8.85
CA GLY A 32 -5.85 -6.80 -9.58
C GLY A 32 -4.91 -8.00 -9.78
N ALA A 33 -5.46 -9.16 -10.15
CA ALA A 33 -4.68 -10.37 -10.30
C ALA A 33 -3.82 -10.42 -11.59
N ASP A 34 -4.10 -9.59 -12.57
CA ASP A 34 -3.34 -9.57 -13.84
C ASP A 34 -1.91 -9.08 -13.63
N THR A 35 -0.99 -9.68 -14.38
CA THR A 35 0.44 -9.29 -14.43
C THR A 35 0.75 -8.55 -15.72
N VAL A 36 1.81 -7.76 -15.72
CA VAL A 36 2.35 -7.13 -16.92
C VAL A 36 2.74 -8.21 -17.93
N ALA A 37 2.32 -8.03 -19.18
CA ALA A 37 2.60 -9.00 -20.23
C ALA A 37 4.12 -9.13 -20.51
N PRO A 38 4.61 -10.30 -20.98
CA PRO A 38 6.01 -10.48 -21.32
C PRO A 38 6.52 -9.42 -22.30
N LYS A 39 7.76 -8.96 -22.14
CA LYS A 39 8.39 -7.91 -22.96
C LYS A 39 7.69 -6.55 -22.88
N ASN A 40 6.94 -6.32 -21.82
CA ASN A 40 6.39 -5.02 -21.49
C ASN A 40 6.95 -4.54 -20.17
N LEU A 41 7.25 -3.24 -20.12
CA LEU A 41 7.59 -2.51 -18.93
C LEU A 41 6.41 -1.59 -18.56
N MET A 42 5.90 -1.70 -17.35
CA MET A 42 5.01 -0.73 -16.75
C MET A 42 5.83 0.24 -15.92
N VAL A 43 5.64 1.51 -16.13
CA VAL A 43 6.24 2.60 -15.35
C VAL A 43 5.10 3.35 -14.69
N GLU A 44 5.07 3.39 -13.37
CA GLU A 44 4.04 4.05 -12.58
C GLU A 44 4.65 5.08 -11.63
N LEU A 45 3.99 6.20 -11.53
CA LEU A 45 4.23 7.21 -10.52
C LEU A 45 3.02 7.24 -9.60
N HIS A 46 3.24 6.94 -8.33
CA HIS A 46 2.26 7.11 -7.26
C HIS A 46 2.58 8.40 -6.53
N SER A 47 1.64 9.33 -6.53
CA SER A 47 1.75 10.63 -5.88
C SER A 47 0.71 10.72 -4.78
N ASN A 48 1.15 10.78 -3.54
CA ASN A 48 0.26 10.82 -2.38
C ASN A 48 0.59 12.04 -1.53
N TYR A 49 -0.41 12.86 -1.25
CA TYR A 49 -0.29 14.03 -0.38
C TYR A 49 -1.19 13.88 0.83
N THR A 50 -0.66 14.19 2.02
CA THR A 50 -1.36 14.09 3.30
C THR A 50 -1.69 15.48 3.84
N PRO A 51 -2.85 16.10 3.48
CA PRO A 51 -3.27 17.40 4.01
C PRO A 51 -3.44 17.41 5.52
N GLU A 52 -3.91 16.29 6.10
CA GLU A 52 -4.11 16.15 7.55
C GLU A 52 -3.58 14.79 8.00
N GLY A 53 -2.42 14.79 8.65
CA GLY A 53 -1.76 13.61 9.18
C GLY A 53 -1.16 13.83 10.58
N GLN A 54 -0.28 12.93 10.97
CA GLN A 54 0.46 13.01 12.23
C GLN A 54 1.34 14.27 12.23
N ARG A 55 1.18 15.11 13.24
CA ARG A 55 1.86 16.42 13.34
C ARG A 55 3.18 16.37 14.11
N ASN A 56 3.39 15.35 14.90
CA ASN A 56 4.55 15.23 15.77
C ASN A 56 5.51 14.17 15.27
N THR A 57 6.79 14.36 15.49
CA THR A 57 7.78 13.30 15.36
C THR A 57 7.56 12.28 16.48
N ILE A 58 7.32 11.02 16.11
CA ILE A 58 7.16 9.88 17.02
C ILE A 58 8.28 8.90 16.73
N ASP A 59 9.00 8.46 17.75
CA ASP A 59 10.10 7.48 17.66
C ASP A 59 11.14 7.83 16.57
N ARG A 60 11.40 9.12 16.37
CA ARG A 60 12.29 9.70 15.35
C ARG A 60 11.72 9.65 13.92
N VAL A 61 10.51 9.15 13.73
CA VAL A 61 9.82 9.17 12.43
C VAL A 61 9.25 10.55 12.20
N TYR A 62 9.45 11.05 11.00
CA TYR A 62 8.95 12.36 10.59
C TYR A 62 7.43 12.42 10.58
N PRO A 63 6.84 13.58 10.89
CA PRO A 63 5.39 13.76 10.81
C PRO A 63 4.91 13.67 9.37
N THR A 64 3.72 13.07 9.17
CA THR A 64 3.10 12.92 7.85
C THR A 64 2.25 14.13 7.46
N ASN A 65 1.95 15.03 8.39
CA ASN A 65 1.12 16.21 8.12
C ASN A 65 1.78 17.14 7.09
N HIS A 66 1.08 17.42 5.99
CA HIS A 66 1.57 18.15 4.82
C HIS A 66 2.77 17.49 4.11
N GLN A 67 2.90 16.18 4.22
CA GLN A 67 3.93 15.41 3.55
C GLN A 67 3.45 14.96 2.17
N GLU A 68 4.34 15.05 1.20
CA GLU A 68 4.18 14.50 -0.14
C GLU A 68 5.03 13.22 -0.26
N HIS A 69 4.44 12.17 -0.80
CA HIS A 69 5.08 10.89 -1.05
C HIS A 69 5.03 10.60 -2.53
N GLU A 70 6.20 10.34 -3.14
CA GLU A 70 6.33 9.94 -4.52
C GLU A 70 6.97 8.56 -4.62
N THR A 71 6.31 7.63 -5.29
CA THR A 71 6.84 6.30 -5.54
C THR A 71 6.96 6.08 -7.04
N LEU A 72 8.16 5.82 -7.50
CA LEU A 72 8.41 5.32 -8.86
C LEU A 72 8.43 3.80 -8.84
N GLU A 73 7.47 3.18 -9.52
CA GLU A 73 7.41 1.74 -9.74
C GLU A 73 7.79 1.41 -11.19
N LEU A 74 8.67 0.42 -11.35
CA LEU A 74 9.10 -0.14 -12.62
C LEU A 74 8.80 -1.64 -12.62
N THR A 75 7.75 -2.06 -13.32
CA THR A 75 7.34 -3.49 -13.34
C THR A 75 7.56 -4.10 -14.72
N GLU A 76 8.40 -5.14 -14.77
CA GLU A 76 8.73 -5.90 -15.96
C GLU A 76 7.95 -7.21 -16.01
N GLY A 77 7.25 -7.45 -17.12
CA GLY A 77 6.61 -8.73 -17.42
C GLY A 77 7.62 -9.78 -17.87
N LEU A 78 7.84 -10.81 -17.06
CA LEU A 78 8.83 -11.87 -17.34
C LEU A 78 8.24 -12.99 -18.18
N THR A 79 7.06 -13.48 -17.81
CA THR A 79 6.32 -14.53 -18.50
C THR A 79 4.84 -14.16 -18.57
N SER A 80 3.99 -14.99 -19.19
CA SER A 80 2.53 -14.77 -19.19
C SER A 80 1.89 -14.91 -17.80
N TRP A 81 2.64 -15.31 -16.78
CA TRP A 81 2.15 -15.56 -15.42
C TRP A 81 3.08 -15.00 -14.33
N SER A 82 4.12 -14.26 -14.68
CA SER A 82 5.04 -13.67 -13.68
C SER A 82 5.60 -12.32 -14.11
N GLU A 83 5.85 -11.47 -13.13
CA GLU A 83 6.47 -10.16 -13.25
C GLU A 83 7.39 -9.87 -12.07
N VAL A 84 8.20 -8.83 -12.19
CA VAL A 84 8.99 -8.26 -11.10
C VAL A 84 8.86 -6.74 -11.11
N GLY A 85 8.50 -6.16 -9.98
CA GLY A 85 8.45 -4.74 -9.72
C GLY A 85 9.65 -4.25 -8.91
N PHE A 86 10.08 -3.03 -9.17
CA PHE A 86 11.07 -2.30 -8.39
C PHE A 86 10.47 -0.95 -8.00
N TYR A 87 10.62 -0.59 -6.74
CA TYR A 87 10.10 0.64 -6.17
C TYR A 87 11.21 1.51 -5.67
N VAL A 88 11.11 2.81 -5.96
CA VAL A 88 11.93 3.85 -5.33
C VAL A 88 10.99 4.81 -4.63
N PHE A 89 11.08 4.86 -3.32
CA PHE A 89 10.27 5.74 -2.49
C PHE A 89 11.01 7.04 -2.22
N THR A 90 10.29 8.14 -2.41
CA THR A 90 10.76 9.48 -2.06
C THR A 90 9.66 10.21 -1.29
N SER A 91 10.07 11.21 -0.52
CA SER A 91 9.13 12.05 0.21
C SER A 91 9.68 13.47 0.31
N GLU A 92 8.79 14.45 0.20
CA GLU A 92 9.08 15.83 0.55
C GLU A 92 8.47 16.15 1.91
N GLN A 93 9.30 16.69 2.79
CA GLN A 93 8.89 17.20 4.08
C GLN A 93 9.16 18.70 4.14
N ASN A 94 8.23 19.47 4.71
CA ASN A 94 8.27 20.93 4.80
C ASN A 94 9.69 21.50 5.03
N GLY A 95 10.24 22.10 3.99
CA GLY A 95 11.51 22.83 4.04
C GLY A 95 12.79 21.98 3.84
N HIS A 96 12.67 20.67 3.60
CA HIS A 96 13.82 19.77 3.41
C HIS A 96 14.01 19.29 1.95
N GLY A 97 13.04 19.60 1.06
CA GLY A 97 13.03 19.13 -0.32
C GLY A 97 12.84 17.60 -0.43
N MET A 98 12.80 17.10 -1.65
CA MET A 98 12.61 15.69 -1.93
C MET A 98 13.75 14.85 -1.37
N GLN A 99 13.44 13.85 -0.56
CA GLN A 99 14.36 12.94 0.10
C GLN A 99 14.09 11.51 -0.35
N TRP A 100 15.14 10.73 -0.60
CA TRP A 100 15.02 9.29 -0.75
C TRP A 100 14.61 8.65 0.58
N VAL A 101 13.64 7.74 0.52
CA VAL A 101 13.07 7.04 1.66
C VAL A 101 13.55 5.60 1.72
N GLY A 102 13.50 4.89 0.60
CA GLY A 102 13.84 3.48 0.51
C GLY A 102 13.56 2.89 -0.86
N ASP A 103 13.80 1.59 -0.97
CA ASP A 103 13.61 0.81 -2.19
C ASP A 103 13.05 -0.56 -1.85
N HIS A 104 12.12 -1.06 -2.69
CA HIS A 104 11.57 -2.40 -2.58
C HIS A 104 11.69 -3.17 -3.90
N ILE A 105 11.65 -4.49 -3.80
CA ILE A 105 11.52 -5.42 -4.93
C ILE A 105 10.28 -6.29 -4.71
N ARG A 106 9.46 -6.45 -5.75
CA ARG A 106 8.19 -7.17 -5.68
C ARG A 106 8.04 -8.20 -6.82
N PRO A 107 8.55 -9.43 -6.67
CA PRO A 107 8.15 -10.55 -7.53
C PRO A 107 6.66 -10.87 -7.34
N ARG A 108 5.94 -11.12 -8.46
CA ARG A 108 4.54 -11.54 -8.47
C ARG A 108 4.31 -12.66 -9.49
N VAL A 109 3.43 -13.59 -9.13
CA VAL A 109 2.98 -14.67 -10.00
C VAL A 109 1.46 -14.71 -10.02
N ARG A 110 0.86 -15.05 -11.18
CA ARG A 110 -0.59 -15.22 -11.32
C ARG A 110 -0.92 -16.67 -11.70
N ALA A 111 -2.13 -17.09 -11.37
CA ALA A 111 -2.66 -18.36 -11.84
C ALA A 111 -2.76 -18.34 -13.37
N PRO A 112 -2.28 -19.39 -14.05
CA PRO A 112 -2.38 -19.51 -15.51
C PRO A 112 -3.84 -19.51 -15.98
N ASP A 113 -4.13 -18.89 -17.11
CA ASP A 113 -5.47 -18.88 -17.72
C ASP A 113 -6.01 -20.29 -18.01
N SER A 114 -5.10 -21.25 -18.25
CA SER A 114 -5.45 -22.67 -18.47
C SER A 114 -6.11 -23.36 -17.27
N TRP A 115 -6.04 -22.77 -16.08
CA TRP A 115 -6.73 -23.32 -14.90
C TRP A 115 -8.22 -22.98 -14.90
N HIS A 116 -8.68 -22.04 -15.75
CA HIS A 116 -10.09 -21.62 -15.89
C HIS A 116 -10.76 -21.30 -14.55
N LEU A 117 -10.04 -20.62 -13.66
CA LEU A 117 -10.55 -20.25 -12.34
C LEU A 117 -11.73 -19.26 -12.46
N PRO A 118 -12.72 -19.33 -11.57
CA PRO A 118 -13.87 -18.41 -11.59
C PRO A 118 -13.51 -16.99 -11.12
N VAL A 119 -12.29 -16.78 -10.64
CA VAL A 119 -11.72 -15.51 -10.14
C VAL A 119 -10.29 -15.36 -10.66
N GLY A 120 -9.82 -14.13 -10.80
CA GLY A 120 -8.41 -13.85 -10.94
C GLY A 120 -7.70 -14.15 -9.62
N LEU A 121 -6.49 -14.75 -9.71
CA LEU A 121 -5.70 -15.13 -8.54
C LEU A 121 -4.23 -14.84 -8.81
N SER A 122 -3.59 -14.10 -7.94
CA SER A 122 -2.14 -13.91 -7.95
C SER A 122 -1.57 -13.85 -6.55
N LEU A 123 -0.25 -13.99 -6.47
CA LEU A 123 0.51 -13.91 -5.23
C LEU A 123 1.71 -13.01 -5.47
N SER A 124 1.82 -11.92 -4.75
CA SER A 124 3.03 -11.10 -4.70
C SER A 124 3.77 -11.31 -3.39
N THR A 125 5.06 -11.05 -3.44
CA THR A 125 5.87 -10.87 -2.24
C THR A 125 6.72 -9.63 -2.44
N GLU A 126 6.98 -8.90 -1.37
CA GLU A 126 7.72 -7.65 -1.41
C GLU A 126 8.76 -7.64 -0.30
N ILE A 127 9.96 -7.21 -0.62
CA ILE A 127 11.07 -7.10 0.32
C ILE A 127 11.71 -5.75 0.09
N GLY A 128 11.97 -5.01 1.17
CA GLY A 128 12.63 -3.77 1.00
C GLY A 128 13.13 -3.08 2.24
N TYR A 129 13.78 -1.97 2.00
CA TYR A 129 14.41 -1.12 2.99
C TYR A 129 13.76 0.26 3.00
N GLN A 130 13.53 0.79 4.20
CA GLN A 130 13.20 2.19 4.44
C GLN A 130 14.11 2.79 5.51
N ARG A 131 14.42 4.08 5.36
CA ARG A 131 15.22 4.82 6.34
C ARG A 131 14.47 4.97 7.65
N ALA A 132 15.18 4.84 8.77
CA ALA A 132 14.61 4.88 10.11
C ALA A 132 13.87 6.19 10.48
N VAL A 133 14.08 7.27 9.73
CA VAL A 133 13.34 8.53 9.91
C VAL A 133 11.98 8.55 9.19
N TYR A 134 11.66 7.51 8.39
CA TYR A 134 10.38 7.33 7.71
C TYR A 134 9.63 6.09 8.18
N SER A 135 10.35 5.06 8.63
CA SER A 135 9.78 3.86 9.23
C SER A 135 10.69 3.34 10.35
N PRO A 136 10.19 3.08 11.56
CA PRO A 136 10.98 2.49 12.62
C PRO A 136 11.46 1.08 12.24
N ASP A 137 10.67 0.36 11.45
CA ASP A 137 10.97 -0.95 10.87
C ASP A 137 11.65 -0.77 9.51
N THR A 138 12.99 -0.87 9.50
CA THR A 138 13.78 -0.48 8.33
C THR A 138 13.89 -1.57 7.27
N TRP A 139 13.73 -2.84 7.62
CA TRP A 139 13.65 -3.95 6.69
C TRP A 139 12.40 -4.75 6.93
N THR A 140 11.58 -4.83 5.90
CA THR A 140 10.29 -5.53 5.93
C THR A 140 10.16 -6.52 4.79
N TRP A 141 9.29 -7.49 5.00
CA TRP A 141 8.86 -8.45 4.02
C TRP A 141 7.34 -8.55 4.07
N GLU A 142 6.72 -8.58 2.90
CA GLU A 142 5.29 -8.78 2.73
C GLU A 142 5.02 -9.98 1.83
N ILE A 143 3.93 -10.69 2.09
CA ILE A 143 3.29 -11.62 1.16
C ILE A 143 1.83 -11.21 1.00
N ARG A 144 1.39 -11.01 -0.26
CA ARG A 144 0.07 -10.47 -0.61
C ARG A 144 -0.63 -11.40 -1.59
N PRO A 145 -1.53 -12.27 -1.12
CA PRO A 145 -2.51 -12.91 -2.00
C PRO A 145 -3.41 -11.84 -2.63
N ILE A 146 -3.75 -11.99 -3.89
CA ILE A 146 -4.60 -11.08 -4.65
C ILE A 146 -5.70 -11.89 -5.29
N VAL A 147 -6.94 -11.52 -5.02
CA VAL A 147 -8.12 -12.15 -5.62
C VAL A 147 -9.00 -11.06 -6.19
N ASP A 148 -9.37 -11.19 -7.47
CA ASP A 148 -10.27 -10.25 -8.10
C ASP A 148 -11.36 -10.89 -8.95
N LYS A 149 -12.39 -10.12 -9.25
CA LYS A 149 -13.48 -10.55 -10.13
C LYS A 149 -14.24 -9.38 -10.74
N THR A 150 -14.49 -9.48 -12.04
CA THR A 150 -15.44 -8.63 -12.74
C THR A 150 -16.78 -9.34 -12.91
N LEU A 151 -17.88 -8.69 -12.50
CA LEU A 151 -19.26 -9.15 -12.64
C LEU A 151 -20.08 -8.08 -13.39
N GLY A 152 -20.19 -8.23 -14.69
CA GLY A 152 -20.84 -7.22 -15.54
C GLY A 152 -20.05 -5.91 -15.52
N ARG A 153 -20.59 -4.89 -14.88
CA ARG A 153 -19.98 -3.56 -14.73
C ARG A 153 -19.33 -3.34 -13.35
N TRP A 154 -19.40 -4.34 -12.49
CA TRP A 154 -18.80 -4.30 -11.16
C TRP A 154 -17.45 -4.99 -11.16
N TYR A 155 -16.48 -4.39 -10.50
CA TYR A 155 -15.18 -4.97 -10.21
C TYR A 155 -14.97 -5.06 -8.71
N PHE A 156 -14.43 -6.19 -8.27
CA PHE A 156 -14.10 -6.48 -6.87
C PHE A 156 -12.66 -6.98 -6.81
N ALA A 157 -11.90 -6.49 -5.85
CA ALA A 157 -10.57 -7.01 -5.53
C ALA A 157 -10.34 -7.03 -4.03
N VAL A 158 -9.60 -8.03 -3.55
CA VAL A 158 -9.13 -8.13 -2.16
C VAL A 158 -7.68 -8.58 -2.12
N ASN A 159 -6.90 -7.92 -1.28
CA ASN A 159 -5.47 -8.12 -1.09
C ASN A 159 -5.18 -8.32 0.41
N PRO A 160 -5.35 -9.52 0.99
CA PRO A 160 -5.04 -9.79 2.39
C PRO A 160 -3.51 -9.91 2.58
N ALA A 161 -2.82 -8.80 2.79
CA ALA A 161 -1.39 -8.77 2.98
C ALA A 161 -0.98 -9.25 4.38
N LEU A 162 0.09 -10.02 4.44
CA LEU A 162 0.78 -10.44 5.66
C LEU A 162 2.19 -9.85 5.63
N GLU A 163 2.57 -9.19 6.71
CA GLU A 163 3.82 -8.46 6.82
C GLU A 163 4.73 -9.03 7.90
N ARG A 164 6.03 -8.86 7.74
CA ARG A 164 7.03 -9.26 8.71
C ARG A 164 8.16 -8.26 8.76
N THR A 165 8.44 -7.75 9.94
CA THR A 165 9.63 -6.95 10.22
C THR A 165 10.84 -7.84 10.39
N TRP A 166 11.92 -7.54 9.65
CA TRP A 166 13.21 -8.21 9.80
C TRP A 166 14.20 -7.40 10.60
N HIS A 167 14.07 -6.07 10.57
CA HIS A 167 14.91 -5.17 11.34
C HIS A 167 14.13 -3.93 11.78
N GLY A 168 14.01 -3.76 13.09
CA GLY A 168 13.27 -2.68 13.73
C GLY A 168 12.66 -3.13 15.07
N PRO A 169 11.87 -2.28 15.73
CA PRO A 169 11.24 -2.60 17.01
C PRO A 169 10.27 -3.79 16.92
N ASP A 170 9.61 -3.98 15.78
CA ASP A 170 8.54 -4.96 15.62
C ASP A 170 9.00 -6.36 15.16
N VAL A 171 10.31 -6.59 15.14
CA VAL A 171 10.93 -7.89 14.81
C VAL A 171 10.31 -9.07 15.58
N ASN A 172 9.85 -8.86 16.80
CA ASN A 172 9.28 -9.89 17.68
C ASN A 172 7.74 -9.90 17.70
N GLN A 173 7.05 -9.01 16.99
CA GLN A 173 5.57 -8.93 17.01
C GLN A 173 4.87 -10.06 16.23
N GLY A 174 5.58 -10.83 15.43
CA GLY A 174 5.01 -11.88 14.61
C GLY A 174 4.64 -11.36 13.22
N LEU A 175 3.59 -11.94 12.62
CA LEU A 175 3.05 -11.49 11.33
C LEU A 175 2.09 -10.34 11.54
N GLY A 176 2.26 -9.25 10.82
CA GLY A 176 1.30 -8.18 10.64
C GLY A 176 0.19 -8.59 9.69
N PHE A 177 -0.94 -7.88 9.71
CA PHE A 177 -2.05 -8.10 8.80
C PHE A 177 -2.58 -6.76 8.28
N ALA A 178 -2.31 -6.48 7.01
CA ALA A 178 -2.62 -5.23 6.32
C ALA A 178 -3.49 -5.48 5.06
N PRO A 179 -4.82 -5.74 5.22
CA PRO A 179 -5.68 -6.01 4.07
C PRO A 179 -6.05 -4.75 3.29
N GLY A 180 -6.15 -4.91 1.97
CA GLY A 180 -6.74 -3.96 1.04
C GLY A 180 -7.96 -4.55 0.33
N ALA A 181 -8.96 -3.74 0.00
CA ALA A 181 -10.13 -4.13 -0.79
C ALA A 181 -10.62 -3.00 -1.69
N LYS A 182 -11.13 -3.35 -2.88
CA LYS A 182 -11.71 -2.42 -3.84
C LYS A 182 -13.04 -2.93 -4.36
N VAL A 183 -14.01 -2.03 -4.45
CA VAL A 183 -15.24 -2.21 -5.20
C VAL A 183 -15.41 -1.03 -6.13
N SER A 184 -15.52 -1.27 -7.43
CA SER A 184 -15.75 -0.20 -8.41
C SER A 184 -16.83 -0.58 -9.44
N TYR A 185 -17.36 0.44 -10.10
CA TYR A 185 -18.40 0.32 -11.10
C TYR A 185 -18.04 1.10 -12.35
N ASP A 186 -18.16 0.46 -13.50
CA ASP A 186 -17.93 1.07 -14.82
C ASP A 186 -19.13 1.93 -15.22
N PHE A 187 -19.05 3.24 -15.02
CA PHE A 187 -20.05 4.19 -15.51
C PHE A 187 -20.05 4.23 -17.05
N THR A 188 -18.87 4.17 -17.62
CA THR A 188 -18.63 4.07 -19.07
C THR A 188 -17.45 3.13 -19.31
N LYS A 189 -17.11 2.85 -20.58
CA LYS A 189 -15.88 2.09 -20.92
C LYS A 189 -14.59 2.82 -20.55
N LYS A 190 -14.65 4.11 -20.25
CA LYS A 190 -13.47 4.96 -19.98
C LYS A 190 -13.40 5.47 -18.56
N VAL A 191 -14.47 5.36 -17.80
CA VAL A 191 -14.53 5.93 -16.44
C VAL A 191 -15.21 4.92 -15.53
N SER A 192 -14.49 4.52 -14.52
CA SER A 192 -15.00 3.74 -13.38
C SER A 192 -14.87 4.59 -12.11
N GLY A 193 -15.73 4.35 -11.15
CA GLY A 193 -15.63 4.95 -9.82
C GLY A 193 -15.89 3.92 -8.75
N GLY A 194 -15.30 4.08 -7.60
CA GLY A 194 -15.39 3.07 -6.57
C GLY A 194 -14.95 3.52 -5.19
N VAL A 195 -14.86 2.55 -4.33
CA VAL A 195 -14.34 2.69 -2.96
C VAL A 195 -13.20 1.71 -2.77
N GLU A 196 -12.13 2.19 -2.17
CA GLU A 196 -11.03 1.36 -1.69
C GLU A 196 -10.92 1.48 -0.17
N TYR A 197 -10.60 0.37 0.45
CA TYR A 197 -10.38 0.26 1.89
C TYR A 197 -9.00 -0.32 2.14
N TYR A 198 -8.29 0.26 3.09
CA TYR A 198 -6.99 -0.19 3.55
C TYR A 198 -6.97 -0.20 5.07
N ALA A 199 -6.37 -1.22 5.64
CA ALA A 199 -6.18 -1.32 7.07
C ALA A 199 -4.81 -1.90 7.40
N ASP A 200 -4.32 -1.56 8.59
CA ASP A 200 -3.27 -2.29 9.29
C ASP A 200 -3.78 -2.62 10.70
N TYR A 201 -3.93 -3.91 10.96
CA TYR A 201 -4.40 -4.45 12.22
C TYR A 201 -3.26 -4.73 13.20
N CYS A 202 -2.04 -4.32 12.89
CA CYS A 202 -0.81 -4.62 13.60
C CYS A 202 -0.51 -6.13 13.51
N SER A 203 -0.52 -6.87 14.61
CA SER A 203 -0.25 -8.32 14.60
C SER A 203 -1.49 -9.14 14.25
N LEU A 204 -1.33 -10.15 13.41
CA LEU A 204 -2.39 -11.09 13.05
C LEU A 204 -2.94 -11.85 14.27
N THR A 205 -2.10 -12.17 15.26
CA THR A 205 -2.47 -12.93 16.45
C THR A 205 -2.85 -12.07 17.63
N HIS A 206 -2.41 -10.82 17.65
CA HIS A 206 -2.65 -9.84 18.71
C HIS A 206 -2.95 -8.48 18.09
N PRO A 207 -4.14 -8.30 17.47
CA PRO A 207 -4.49 -7.03 16.86
C PRO A 207 -4.41 -5.90 17.88
N CYS A 208 -3.91 -4.74 17.46
CA CYS A 208 -3.93 -3.56 18.31
C CYS A 208 -5.36 -3.05 18.50
N ALA A 209 -5.57 -2.17 19.49
CA ALA A 209 -6.89 -1.61 19.72
C ALA A 209 -7.38 -0.85 18.47
N LEU A 210 -8.66 -0.85 18.19
CA LEU A 210 -9.24 -0.19 17.00
C LEU A 210 -8.80 1.27 16.84
N HIS A 211 -8.61 1.98 17.94
CA HIS A 211 -8.14 3.35 17.97
C HIS A 211 -6.71 3.48 17.37
N ASP A 212 -5.85 2.46 17.55
CA ASP A 212 -4.45 2.47 17.16
C ASP A 212 -4.21 1.80 15.79
N GLN A 213 -5.23 1.13 15.24
CA GLN A 213 -5.17 0.55 13.89
C GLN A 213 -5.16 1.61 12.82
N GLN A 214 -4.45 1.39 11.72
CA GLN A 214 -4.71 2.14 10.49
C GLN A 214 -6.03 1.70 9.88
N GLN A 215 -6.84 2.66 9.48
CA GLN A 215 -8.12 2.43 8.80
C GLN A 215 -8.34 3.56 7.80
N GLN A 216 -8.33 3.28 6.51
CA GLN A 216 -8.46 4.28 5.45
C GLN A 216 -9.56 3.88 4.48
N ILE A 217 -10.40 4.82 4.11
CA ILE A 217 -11.44 4.64 3.09
C ILE A 217 -11.26 5.72 2.03
N PHE A 218 -11.08 5.31 0.78
CA PHE A 218 -10.91 6.19 -0.37
C PHE A 218 -12.13 6.13 -1.29
N ALA A 219 -12.60 7.30 -1.73
CA ALA A 219 -13.38 7.40 -2.95
C ALA A 219 -12.41 7.54 -4.13
N VAL A 220 -12.54 6.67 -5.14
CA VAL A 220 -11.58 6.58 -6.25
C VAL A 220 -12.26 6.64 -7.60
N THR A 221 -11.51 7.08 -8.60
CA THR A 221 -11.88 7.07 -10.01
C THR A 221 -10.73 6.51 -10.84
N ASP A 222 -11.04 5.51 -11.68
CA ASP A 222 -10.12 4.98 -12.67
C ASP A 222 -10.47 5.55 -14.06
N LEU A 223 -9.46 6.06 -14.79
CA LEU A 223 -9.63 6.58 -16.14
C LEU A 223 -9.00 5.63 -17.16
N ASN A 224 -9.82 4.84 -17.82
CA ASN A 224 -9.43 3.85 -18.82
C ASN A 224 -9.31 4.50 -20.22
N VAL A 225 -8.38 5.45 -20.37
CA VAL A 225 -8.21 6.21 -21.61
C VAL A 225 -7.64 5.38 -22.76
N SER A 226 -6.76 4.43 -22.45
CA SER A 226 -6.26 3.42 -23.39
C SER A 226 -5.61 2.25 -22.61
N PRO A 227 -5.41 1.07 -23.25
CA PRO A 227 -4.73 -0.06 -22.61
C PRO A 227 -3.27 0.20 -22.19
N LYS A 228 -2.68 1.30 -22.69
CA LYS A 228 -1.29 1.69 -22.38
C LYS A 228 -1.19 2.57 -21.14
N TRP A 229 -2.29 3.11 -20.65
CA TRP A 229 -2.31 4.04 -19.54
C TRP A 229 -3.09 3.45 -18.37
N GLU A 230 -2.58 3.65 -17.18
CA GLU A 230 -3.26 3.45 -15.93
C GLU A 230 -3.35 4.79 -15.20
N ILE A 231 -4.56 5.20 -14.85
CA ILE A 231 -4.79 6.45 -14.14
C ILE A 231 -5.82 6.18 -13.06
N ASN A 232 -5.41 6.32 -11.80
CA ASN A 232 -6.27 6.24 -10.63
C ASN A 232 -6.10 7.53 -9.82
N ILE A 233 -7.21 8.11 -9.37
CA ILE A 233 -7.22 9.31 -8.53
C ILE A 233 -8.17 9.03 -7.37
N GLY A 234 -7.78 9.42 -6.16
CA GLY A 234 -8.60 9.19 -4.98
C GLY A 234 -8.42 10.22 -3.88
N VAL A 235 -9.45 10.33 -3.06
CA VAL A 235 -9.43 11.07 -1.80
C VAL A 235 -9.87 10.13 -0.70
N GLY A 236 -9.08 10.03 0.35
CA GLY A 236 -9.28 9.11 1.45
C GLY A 236 -9.34 9.79 2.79
N VAL A 237 -10.07 9.17 3.70
CA VAL A 237 -10.18 9.59 5.10
C VAL A 237 -9.80 8.46 6.03
N GLY A 238 -9.11 8.80 7.12
CA GLY A 238 -8.74 7.90 8.21
C GLY A 238 -9.44 8.29 9.50
N PRO A 239 -10.40 7.47 9.99
CA PRO A 239 -11.20 7.79 11.17
C PRO A 239 -10.54 7.46 12.51
N THR A 240 -9.42 6.73 12.52
CA THR A 240 -8.72 6.31 13.74
C THR A 240 -7.54 7.20 14.05
N ALA A 241 -7.06 7.20 15.29
CA ALA A 241 -5.89 8.00 15.68
C ALA A 241 -4.57 7.43 15.12
N GLY A 242 -4.52 6.13 14.80
CA GLY A 242 -3.38 5.49 14.13
C GLY A 242 -3.31 5.78 12.62
N THR A 243 -4.20 6.62 12.07
CA THR A 243 -4.33 6.88 10.64
C THR A 243 -4.19 8.36 10.32
N ASP A 244 -3.57 8.68 9.19
CA ASP A 244 -3.66 10.03 8.60
C ASP A 244 -5.12 10.34 8.23
N HIS A 245 -5.61 11.52 8.63
CA HIS A 245 -7.04 11.85 8.57
C HIS A 245 -7.54 12.21 7.18
N LEU A 246 -6.67 12.76 6.34
CA LEU A 246 -7.01 13.12 4.96
C LEU A 246 -5.81 12.86 4.05
N ILE A 247 -6.04 12.09 2.98
CA ILE A 247 -5.02 11.77 1.98
C ILE A 247 -5.62 11.97 0.58
N VAL A 248 -4.84 12.59 -0.30
CA VAL A 248 -5.13 12.64 -1.73
C VAL A 248 -4.11 11.78 -2.45
N LYS A 249 -4.57 10.88 -3.32
CA LYS A 249 -3.69 10.01 -4.09
C LYS A 249 -3.89 10.15 -5.59
N GLY A 250 -2.82 9.89 -6.33
CA GLY A 250 -2.83 9.76 -7.78
C GLY A 250 -1.88 8.66 -8.23
N ILE A 251 -2.29 7.85 -9.19
CA ILE A 251 -1.43 6.88 -9.87
C ILE A 251 -1.47 7.21 -11.35
N LEU A 252 -0.30 7.39 -11.95
CA LEU A 252 -0.13 7.57 -13.39
C LEU A 252 0.84 6.52 -13.91
N GLY A 253 0.32 5.52 -14.60
CA GLY A 253 1.09 4.43 -15.17
C GLY A 253 1.10 4.43 -16.68
N ARG A 254 2.21 3.97 -17.29
CA ARG A 254 2.34 3.77 -18.73
C ARG A 254 3.05 2.48 -19.06
N ARG A 255 2.45 1.70 -19.98
CA ARG A 255 3.03 0.47 -20.52
C ARG A 255 3.84 0.76 -21.76
N PHE A 256 5.06 0.25 -21.79
CA PHE A 256 6.01 0.29 -22.92
C PHE A 256 6.20 -1.14 -23.43
N ASP A 257 5.97 -1.35 -24.71
CA ASP A 257 6.22 -2.62 -25.40
C ASP A 257 7.56 -2.51 -26.17
N TRP A 258 8.49 -3.39 -25.89
CA TRP A 258 9.80 -3.47 -26.55
C TRP A 258 10.00 -4.76 -27.36
N GLY A 259 8.93 -5.57 -27.47
CA GLY A 259 8.96 -6.84 -28.24
C GLY A 259 8.79 -6.69 -29.75
N HIS A 260 8.41 -5.53 -30.22
CA HIS A 260 8.25 -5.25 -31.66
C HIS A 260 9.45 -4.48 -32.22
N HIS A 261 10.61 -5.13 -32.32
CA HIS A 261 11.49 -4.78 -33.43
C HIS A 261 10.89 -5.42 -34.68
N SER A 262 10.16 -4.63 -35.46
CA SER A 262 9.90 -4.97 -36.86
C SER A 262 11.24 -5.32 -37.49
N ALA A 263 11.39 -6.53 -37.98
CA ALA A 263 12.45 -6.84 -38.91
C ALA A 263 12.32 -5.82 -40.04
N VAL A 264 13.28 -4.92 -40.14
CA VAL A 264 13.46 -4.11 -41.36
C VAL A 264 14.00 -5.09 -42.38
N GLU A 265 13.11 -5.53 -43.29
CA GLU A 265 13.55 -6.15 -44.56
C GLU A 265 14.30 -5.12 -45.43
#